data_a9e1e2af4e348ba96852f941eac8075e
#
_entry.id   a9e1e2af4e348ba96852f941eac8075e
#
_cell.length_a   1.000
_cell.length_b   1.000
_cell.length_c   1.000
_cell.angle_alpha   90.00
_cell.angle_beta   90.00
_cell.angle_gamma   90.00
#
_symmetry.space_group_name_H-M   'P 1'
#
loop_
_entity.id
_entity.type
_entity.pdbx_description
1 polymer ?
#
loop_
_entity_poly.entity_id
_entity_poly.type
_entity_poly.pdbx_seq_one_letter_code
_entity_poly.pdbx_strand_id
1 'polypeptide(L)'
;MRTRSIAAAAAGLLLTAGISVAQGTAAQAAPPCEGTYTIVVGGTGSSWNNDGFYGNIQQHVGYPTQIPNGASARAGVNELNRLVRDQRAACPGQHVKMAGYSLGAAVVHIWVTENWQTFDNVNAILIADPKRQGNPGANGGSVPFGGIVGAPLAGADKFFGNVPVKTICHWDYVCDESAGIWTYPANHVNNYPEDFNMDHHNDVANEQWYNGAWYPA
;
A
#
# COMPACT_ATOMS: atom_id res chain seq x y z
N MET A 1 -49.94 59.79 52.30
CA MET A 1 -48.53 59.74 51.97
C MET A 1 -48.06 58.28 52.12
N ARG A 2 -47.76 57.61 51.03
CA ARG A 2 -47.35 56.15 51.05
C ARG A 2 -45.89 56.11 50.67
N THR A 3 -45.07 55.72 51.62
CA THR A 3 -43.64 55.44 51.41
C THR A 3 -43.49 54.02 50.78
N ARG A 4 -42.84 53.95 49.65
CA ARG A 4 -42.48 52.68 49.01
C ARG A 4 -41.00 52.37 49.31
N SER A 5 -40.78 51.24 49.96
CA SER A 5 -39.45 50.68 50.19
C SER A 5 -38.97 49.93 48.93
N ILE A 6 -37.75 50.21 48.50
CA ILE A 6 -37.09 49.52 47.40
C ILE A 6 -36.18 48.49 48.05
N ALA A 7 -36.43 47.19 47.74
CA ALA A 7 -35.56 46.13 48.15
C ALA A 7 -34.52 45.91 47.01
N ALA A 8 -33.24 46.03 47.32
CA ALA A 8 -32.14 45.70 46.43
C ALA A 8 -31.81 44.19 46.52
N ALA A 9 -31.95 43.50 45.38
CA ALA A 9 -31.51 42.10 45.23
C ALA A 9 -30.05 42.05 44.79
N ALA A 10 -29.16 41.52 45.60
CA ALA A 10 -27.80 41.24 45.27
C ALA A 10 -27.74 39.90 44.55
N ALA A 11 -27.40 39.90 43.26
CA ALA A 11 -27.13 38.70 42.48
C ALA A 11 -25.66 38.29 42.67
N GLY A 12 -25.44 37.18 43.37
CA GLY A 12 -24.13 36.56 43.51
C GLY A 12 -23.78 35.77 42.26
N LEU A 13 -22.72 36.15 41.51
CA LEU A 13 -22.13 35.35 40.46
C LEU A 13 -21.26 34.24 41.09
N LEU A 14 -21.69 32.99 40.95
CA LEU A 14 -20.87 31.81 41.21
C LEU A 14 -20.05 31.53 39.96
N LEU A 15 -18.76 31.85 39.99
CA LEU A 15 -17.78 31.41 39.00
C LEU A 15 -17.43 29.94 39.27
N THR A 16 -18.01 29.01 38.50
CA THR A 16 -17.56 27.61 38.45
C THR A 16 -16.34 27.53 37.53
N ALA A 17 -15.17 27.41 38.12
CA ALA A 17 -13.95 27.08 37.39
C ALA A 17 -14.08 25.63 36.87
N GLY A 18 -14.40 25.49 35.60
CA GLY A 18 -14.40 24.20 34.89
C GLY A 18 -12.97 23.69 34.74
N ILE A 19 -12.60 22.66 35.47
CA ILE A 19 -11.36 21.92 35.26
C ILE A 19 -11.58 21.11 33.99
N SER A 20 -11.04 21.58 32.87
CA SER A 20 -10.92 20.79 31.63
C SER A 20 -9.87 19.73 31.87
N VAL A 21 -10.28 18.50 32.17
CA VAL A 21 -9.42 17.34 32.14
C VAL A 21 -9.13 17.07 30.65
N ALA A 22 -7.94 17.46 30.19
CA ALA A 22 -7.46 17.02 28.90
C ALA A 22 -7.36 15.49 28.96
N GLN A 23 -8.28 14.79 28.30
CA GLN A 23 -8.16 13.37 28.04
C GLN A 23 -6.99 13.20 27.08
N GLY A 24 -5.82 12.91 27.63
CA GLY A 24 -4.70 12.45 26.84
C GLY A 24 -5.15 11.19 26.10
N THR A 25 -5.19 11.26 24.77
CA THR A 25 -5.30 10.05 23.95
C THR A 25 -4.15 9.15 24.40
N ALA A 26 -4.49 7.98 24.97
CA ALA A 26 -3.49 6.98 25.31
C ALA A 26 -2.68 6.73 24.04
N ALA A 27 -1.38 7.01 24.10
CA ALA A 27 -0.48 6.67 23.00
C ALA A 27 -0.61 5.17 22.79
N GLN A 28 -1.08 4.79 21.62
CA GLN A 28 -1.20 3.38 21.24
C GLN A 28 0.22 2.82 21.29
N ALA A 29 0.43 1.76 22.08
CA ALA A 29 1.74 1.15 22.20
C ALA A 29 2.20 0.77 20.80
N ALA A 30 3.42 1.16 20.44
CA ALA A 30 4.01 0.75 19.17
C ALA A 30 3.95 -0.79 19.07
N PRO A 31 3.60 -1.35 17.92
CA PRO A 31 3.56 -2.80 17.75
C PRO A 31 4.94 -3.39 18.11
N PRO A 32 5.00 -4.59 18.72
CA PRO A 32 6.27 -5.21 19.04
C PRO A 32 7.11 -5.38 17.77
N CYS A 33 8.43 -5.13 17.87
CA CYS A 33 9.36 -5.27 16.75
C CYS A 33 9.68 -6.76 16.43
N GLU A 34 8.69 -7.63 16.55
CA GLU A 34 8.81 -9.06 16.32
C GLU A 34 8.13 -9.48 15.01
N GLY A 35 8.66 -10.54 14.39
CA GLY A 35 8.10 -11.10 13.17
C GLY A 35 8.27 -10.18 11.95
N THR A 36 7.36 -10.34 10.99
CA THR A 36 7.35 -9.56 9.74
C THR A 36 6.35 -8.41 9.83
N TYR A 37 6.77 -7.23 9.45
CA TYR A 37 5.88 -6.07 9.27
C TYR A 37 5.39 -6.01 7.83
N THR A 38 4.12 -6.34 7.62
CA THR A 38 3.51 -6.37 6.29
C THR A 38 2.83 -5.05 5.95
N ILE A 39 3.22 -4.45 4.83
CA ILE A 39 2.62 -3.24 4.25
C ILE A 39 1.95 -3.63 2.94
N VAL A 40 0.67 -3.27 2.76
CA VAL A 40 -0.06 -3.57 1.52
C VAL A 40 -0.45 -2.30 0.77
N VAL A 41 -0.49 -2.40 -0.56
CA VAL A 41 -0.75 -1.28 -1.48
C VAL A 41 -1.86 -1.69 -2.44
N GLY A 42 -3.02 -1.10 -2.28
CA GLY A 42 -4.20 -1.40 -3.09
C GLY A 42 -4.09 -0.91 -4.53
N GLY A 43 -4.90 -1.49 -5.41
CA GLY A 43 -4.99 -1.12 -6.84
C GLY A 43 -5.85 0.11 -7.10
N THR A 44 -6.06 0.42 -8.38
CA THR A 44 -6.94 1.51 -8.83
C THR A 44 -8.34 1.37 -8.25
N GLY A 45 -8.87 2.46 -7.69
CA GLY A 45 -10.21 2.51 -7.10
C GLY A 45 -10.32 1.95 -5.69
N SER A 46 -9.23 1.40 -5.11
CA SER A 46 -9.22 0.99 -3.70
C SER A 46 -9.25 2.20 -2.76
N SER A 47 -9.72 1.99 -1.54
CA SER A 47 -9.58 2.95 -0.46
C SER A 47 -8.61 2.42 0.58
N TRP A 48 -8.13 3.29 1.45
CA TRP A 48 -7.05 3.05 2.41
C TRP A 48 -7.14 1.73 3.20
N ASN A 49 -8.32 1.20 3.46
CA ASN A 49 -8.53 -0.04 4.20
C ASN A 49 -9.51 -1.00 3.50
N ASN A 50 -9.75 -0.78 2.21
CA ASN A 50 -10.61 -1.61 1.36
C ASN A 50 -9.90 -1.85 0.03
N ASP A 51 -8.80 -2.58 0.10
CA ASP A 51 -7.89 -2.87 -1.02
C ASP A 51 -7.89 -4.35 -1.43
N GLY A 52 -8.70 -5.17 -0.74
CA GLY A 52 -8.84 -6.59 -1.00
C GLY A 52 -7.88 -7.47 -0.21
N PHE A 53 -6.79 -6.94 0.34
CA PHE A 53 -5.82 -7.71 1.11
C PHE A 53 -6.37 -8.12 2.48
N TYR A 54 -5.97 -9.32 2.96
CA TYR A 54 -6.32 -9.85 4.26
C TYR A 54 -5.20 -10.75 4.84
N GLY A 55 -5.38 -11.21 6.08
CA GLY A 55 -4.36 -11.94 6.84
C GLY A 55 -3.51 -11.04 7.73
N ASN A 56 -2.27 -11.39 7.97
CA ASN A 56 -1.37 -10.67 8.85
C ASN A 56 -0.82 -9.40 8.19
N ILE A 57 -1.55 -8.30 8.31
CA ILE A 57 -1.24 -6.98 7.76
C ILE A 57 -1.13 -5.97 8.89
N GLN A 58 -0.04 -5.20 8.92
CA GLN A 58 0.17 -4.13 9.89
C GLN A 58 -0.14 -2.74 9.33
N GLN A 59 -0.01 -2.57 8.00
CA GLN A 59 -0.19 -1.25 7.40
C GLN A 59 -0.79 -1.32 5.99
N HIS A 60 -1.75 -0.45 5.73
CA HIS A 60 -2.26 -0.16 4.39
C HIS A 60 -1.72 1.18 3.90
N VAL A 61 -1.35 1.28 2.62
CA VAL A 61 -0.85 2.52 2.03
C VAL A 61 -2.01 3.38 1.54
N GLY A 62 -2.19 4.55 2.14
CA GLY A 62 -3.16 5.54 1.69
C GLY A 62 -2.58 6.45 0.61
N TYR A 63 -3.09 6.37 -0.62
CA TYR A 63 -2.67 7.23 -1.73
C TYR A 63 -3.83 7.46 -2.72
N PRO A 64 -3.74 8.43 -3.64
CA PRO A 64 -4.74 8.58 -4.69
C PRO A 64 -4.73 7.38 -5.63
N THR A 65 -5.75 6.52 -5.55
CA THR A 65 -5.89 5.31 -6.36
C THR A 65 -6.73 5.56 -7.62
N GLN A 66 -6.56 6.72 -8.23
CA GLN A 66 -7.27 7.13 -9.44
C GLN A 66 -6.84 6.31 -10.66
N ILE A 67 -7.44 6.56 -11.80
CA ILE A 67 -7.09 5.93 -13.08
C ILE A 67 -5.55 5.84 -13.19
N PRO A 68 -4.98 4.70 -13.58
CA PRO A 68 -3.54 4.49 -13.60
C PRO A 68 -2.81 5.64 -14.28
N ASN A 69 -2.02 6.37 -13.52
CA ASN A 69 -1.18 7.44 -14.02
C ASN A 69 0.08 7.60 -13.16
N GLY A 70 1.12 8.17 -13.74
CA GLY A 70 2.41 8.34 -13.08
C GLY A 70 2.36 9.18 -11.81
N ALA A 71 1.49 10.20 -11.74
CA ALA A 71 1.36 11.03 -10.55
C ALA A 71 0.77 10.25 -9.36
N SER A 72 -0.26 9.43 -9.63
CA SER A 72 -0.84 8.54 -8.62
C SER A 72 0.17 7.50 -8.12
N ALA A 73 0.88 6.84 -9.05
CA ALA A 73 1.95 5.91 -8.70
C ALA A 73 3.04 6.58 -7.86
N ARG A 74 3.49 7.78 -8.24
CA ARG A 74 4.49 8.55 -7.48
C ARG A 74 4.01 8.89 -6.06
N ALA A 75 2.76 9.28 -5.89
CA ALA A 75 2.19 9.54 -4.57
C ALA A 75 2.22 8.28 -3.70
N GLY A 76 1.85 7.11 -4.25
CA GLY A 76 1.94 5.82 -3.57
C GLY A 76 3.38 5.46 -3.17
N VAL A 77 4.35 5.64 -4.07
CA VAL A 77 5.78 5.40 -3.80
C VAL A 77 6.29 6.28 -2.65
N ASN A 78 5.92 7.55 -2.64
CA ASN A 78 6.34 8.49 -1.60
C ASN A 78 5.76 8.08 -0.22
N GLU A 79 4.49 7.69 -0.18
CA GLU A 79 3.85 7.25 1.07
C GLU A 79 4.42 5.91 1.54
N LEU A 80 4.61 4.93 0.65
CA LEU A 80 5.26 3.67 0.98
C LEU A 80 6.67 3.91 1.54
N ASN A 81 7.45 4.79 0.91
CA ASN A 81 8.78 5.14 1.37
C ASN A 81 8.76 5.77 2.78
N ARG A 82 7.79 6.64 3.06
CA ARG A 82 7.60 7.21 4.39
C ARG A 82 7.32 6.11 5.43
N LEU A 83 6.36 5.22 5.14
CA LEU A 83 5.97 4.13 6.04
C LEU A 83 7.12 3.16 6.33
N VAL A 84 7.89 2.77 5.31
CA VAL A 84 9.07 1.91 5.50
C VAL A 84 10.13 2.60 6.35
N ARG A 85 10.39 3.89 6.15
CA ARG A 85 11.34 4.67 6.96
C ARG A 85 10.88 4.79 8.40
N ASP A 86 9.61 5.08 8.63
CA ASP A 86 9.03 5.18 9.97
C ASP A 86 9.15 3.84 10.71
N GLN A 87 8.86 2.73 10.02
CA GLN A 87 9.02 1.39 10.59
C GLN A 87 10.48 1.06 10.89
N ARG A 88 11.41 1.41 10.01
CA ARG A 88 12.85 1.24 10.26
C ARG A 88 13.36 2.07 11.43
N ALA A 89 12.84 3.27 11.60
CA ALA A 89 13.18 4.11 12.75
C ALA A 89 12.65 3.52 14.06
N ALA A 90 11.43 2.97 14.05
CA ALA A 90 10.82 2.35 15.21
C ALA A 90 11.40 0.97 15.53
N CYS A 91 11.67 0.14 14.50
CA CYS A 91 12.07 -1.26 14.60
C CYS A 91 13.20 -1.58 13.58
N PRO A 92 14.45 -1.19 13.82
CA PRO A 92 15.53 -1.24 12.83
C PRO A 92 15.82 -2.63 12.25
N GLY A 93 15.64 -3.69 13.04
CA GLY A 93 15.93 -5.07 12.63
C GLY A 93 14.73 -5.87 12.13
N GLN A 94 13.53 -5.30 12.13
CA GLN A 94 12.33 -6.04 11.73
C GLN A 94 12.28 -6.25 10.21
N HIS A 95 11.91 -7.45 9.78
CA HIS A 95 11.68 -7.73 8.36
C HIS A 95 10.45 -6.98 7.86
N VAL A 96 10.54 -6.33 6.70
CA VAL A 96 9.41 -5.63 6.06
C VAL A 96 9.02 -6.35 4.78
N LYS A 97 7.80 -6.83 4.74
CA LYS A 97 7.15 -7.42 3.56
C LYS A 97 6.23 -6.38 2.92
N MET A 98 6.42 -6.09 1.64
CA MET A 98 5.56 -5.19 0.90
C MET A 98 4.77 -5.97 -0.15
N ALA A 99 3.45 -5.81 -0.19
CA ALA A 99 2.63 -6.43 -1.23
C ALA A 99 1.80 -5.37 -1.95
N GLY A 100 1.70 -5.50 -3.26
CA GLY A 100 0.90 -4.59 -4.09
C GLY A 100 0.08 -5.33 -5.12
N TYR A 101 -1.09 -4.77 -5.46
CA TYR A 101 -1.97 -5.28 -6.49
C TYR A 101 -2.21 -4.22 -7.56
N SER A 102 -2.10 -4.59 -8.86
CA SER A 102 -2.42 -3.70 -9.97
C SER A 102 -1.58 -2.41 -9.91
N LEU A 103 -2.19 -1.23 -9.84
CA LEU A 103 -1.48 0.04 -9.61
C LEU A 103 -0.62 -0.02 -8.34
N GLY A 104 -1.08 -0.70 -7.28
CA GLY A 104 -0.30 -0.89 -6.06
C GLY A 104 0.93 -1.79 -6.28
N ALA A 105 0.84 -2.80 -7.15
CA ALA A 105 2.00 -3.59 -7.55
C ALA A 105 3.05 -2.72 -8.24
N ALA A 106 2.63 -1.82 -9.15
CA ALA A 106 3.55 -0.86 -9.76
C ALA A 106 4.18 0.09 -8.74
N VAL A 107 3.43 0.52 -7.72
CA VAL A 107 3.96 1.35 -6.62
C VAL A 107 5.08 0.60 -5.88
N VAL A 108 4.84 -0.65 -5.48
CA VAL A 108 5.86 -1.48 -4.81
C VAL A 108 7.05 -1.75 -5.73
N HIS A 109 6.81 -2.09 -7.00
CA HIS A 109 7.83 -2.28 -8.03
C HIS A 109 8.76 -1.07 -8.15
N ILE A 110 8.19 0.12 -8.36
CA ILE A 110 8.96 1.37 -8.47
C ILE A 110 9.73 1.65 -7.19
N TRP A 111 9.09 1.44 -6.03
CA TRP A 111 9.75 1.64 -4.75
C TRP A 111 10.98 0.74 -4.60
N VAL A 112 10.89 -0.54 -4.93
CA VAL A 112 12.03 -1.48 -4.88
C VAL A 112 13.13 -1.04 -5.82
N THR A 113 12.79 -0.72 -7.08
CA THR A 113 13.76 -0.24 -8.09
C THR A 113 14.52 0.99 -7.62
N GLU A 114 13.87 1.92 -6.91
CA GLU A 114 14.47 3.17 -6.43
C GLU A 114 15.21 3.03 -5.10
N ASN A 115 14.91 2.00 -4.29
CA ASN A 115 15.35 1.94 -2.89
C ASN A 115 16.16 0.69 -2.51
N TRP A 116 16.36 -0.27 -3.41
CA TRP A 116 17.04 -1.54 -3.11
C TRP A 116 18.44 -1.39 -2.50
N GLN A 117 19.16 -0.28 -2.79
CA GLN A 117 20.47 0.02 -2.22
C GLN A 117 20.41 0.62 -0.81
N THR A 118 19.22 1.10 -0.41
CA THR A 118 19.04 1.84 0.85
C THR A 118 18.50 0.96 1.97
N PHE A 119 17.70 -0.04 1.61
CA PHE A 119 17.01 -0.91 2.57
C PHE A 119 17.41 -2.37 2.36
N ASP A 120 17.84 -2.98 3.43
CA ASP A 120 18.01 -4.43 3.58
C ASP A 120 16.83 -5.05 4.35
N ASN A 121 16.82 -6.37 4.46
CA ASN A 121 15.82 -7.13 5.20
C ASN A 121 14.38 -6.76 4.79
N VAL A 122 14.14 -6.64 3.48
CA VAL A 122 12.84 -6.39 2.86
C VAL A 122 12.57 -7.41 1.76
N ASN A 123 11.31 -7.70 1.47
CA ASN A 123 10.88 -8.42 0.27
C ASN A 123 9.61 -7.81 -0.30
N ALA A 124 9.31 -8.12 -1.56
CA ALA A 124 8.14 -7.60 -2.26
C ALA A 124 7.33 -8.71 -2.92
N ILE A 125 6.00 -8.50 -2.99
CA ILE A 125 5.02 -9.34 -3.68
C ILE A 125 4.25 -8.44 -4.64
N LEU A 126 4.35 -8.74 -5.93
CA LEU A 126 3.76 -7.96 -7.02
C LEU A 126 2.64 -8.77 -7.68
N ILE A 127 1.39 -8.46 -7.36
CA ILE A 127 0.21 -9.15 -7.86
C ILE A 127 -0.37 -8.34 -9.03
N ALA A 128 -0.47 -8.95 -10.21
CA ALA A 128 -0.92 -8.28 -11.44
C ALA A 128 -0.13 -7.00 -11.75
N ASP A 129 1.19 -7.07 -11.73
CA ASP A 129 2.07 -5.90 -11.90
C ASP A 129 2.06 -5.37 -13.33
N PRO A 130 1.56 -4.14 -13.59
CA PRO A 130 1.54 -3.56 -14.93
C PRO A 130 2.94 -3.23 -15.47
N LYS A 131 3.96 -3.16 -14.63
CA LYS A 131 5.37 -2.94 -15.02
C LYS A 131 6.18 -4.23 -15.16
N ARG A 132 5.54 -5.38 -14.99
CA ARG A 132 6.24 -6.66 -15.10
C ARG A 132 6.97 -6.76 -16.43
N GLN A 133 8.27 -7.10 -16.40
CA GLN A 133 9.02 -7.49 -17.58
C GLN A 133 8.68 -8.95 -17.95
N GLY A 134 8.31 -9.20 -19.19
CA GLY A 134 8.00 -10.53 -19.69
C GLY A 134 9.21 -11.46 -19.65
N ASN A 135 9.00 -12.71 -19.49
CA ASN A 135 9.80 -13.91 -19.48
C ASN A 135 9.53 -14.72 -18.19
N PRO A 136 8.53 -15.62 -18.22
CA PRO A 136 7.68 -15.99 -19.37
C PRO A 136 6.63 -14.92 -19.71
N GLY A 137 6.01 -15.06 -20.90
CA GLY A 137 4.97 -14.18 -21.41
C GLY A 137 5.48 -12.84 -21.94
N ALA A 138 4.57 -11.91 -22.20
CA ALA A 138 4.88 -10.55 -22.62
C ALA A 138 5.00 -9.61 -21.40
N ASN A 139 5.36 -8.35 -21.67
CA ASN A 139 5.43 -7.31 -20.64
C ASN A 139 4.03 -6.97 -20.10
N GLY A 140 3.98 -6.30 -18.97
CA GLY A 140 2.76 -5.77 -18.42
C GLY A 140 2.19 -4.59 -19.22
N GLY A 141 0.92 -4.30 -18.98
CA GLY A 141 0.12 -3.32 -19.73
C GLY A 141 0.61 -1.87 -19.68
N SER A 142 1.53 -1.52 -18.77
CA SER A 142 2.12 -0.18 -18.75
C SER A 142 3.07 0.09 -19.92
N VAL A 143 3.51 -0.94 -20.65
CA VAL A 143 4.36 -0.79 -21.83
C VAL A 143 3.57 -0.22 -23.00
N PRO A 144 2.48 -0.85 -23.50
CA PRO A 144 1.72 -0.30 -24.62
C PRO A 144 1.01 1.02 -24.29
N PHE A 145 0.70 1.26 -23.01
CA PHE A 145 0.06 2.50 -22.56
C PHE A 145 1.02 3.55 -22.00
N GLY A 146 2.34 3.35 -22.15
CA GLY A 146 3.35 4.23 -21.55
C GLY A 146 3.15 5.72 -21.82
N GLY A 147 2.72 6.08 -23.04
CA GLY A 147 2.42 7.47 -23.40
C GLY A 147 1.17 8.06 -22.69
N ILE A 148 0.28 7.21 -22.19
CA ILE A 148 -0.94 7.63 -21.49
C ILE A 148 -0.71 7.67 -19.99
N VAL A 149 -0.09 6.61 -19.44
CA VAL A 149 0.11 6.49 -17.98
C VAL A 149 1.25 7.37 -17.47
N GLY A 150 2.26 7.63 -18.30
CA GLY A 150 3.40 8.50 -17.97
C GLY A 150 4.34 7.93 -16.91
N ALA A 151 5.46 8.61 -16.69
CA ALA A 151 6.44 8.24 -15.67
C ALA A 151 5.92 8.51 -14.25
N PRO A 152 6.29 7.68 -13.25
CA PRO A 152 7.19 6.53 -13.31
C PRO A 152 6.49 5.21 -13.69
N LEU A 153 5.17 5.23 -13.95
CA LEU A 153 4.39 4.03 -14.21
C LEU A 153 4.71 3.40 -15.59
N ALA A 154 5.03 4.20 -16.59
CA ALA A 154 5.31 3.75 -17.94
C ALA A 154 6.51 2.79 -18.01
N GLY A 155 6.44 1.83 -18.95
CA GLY A 155 7.52 0.88 -19.23
C GLY A 155 7.47 -0.38 -18.35
N ALA A 156 8.37 -1.31 -18.62
CA ALA A 156 8.56 -2.53 -17.86
C ALA A 156 10.04 -2.71 -17.55
N ASP A 157 10.33 -3.25 -16.39
CA ASP A 157 11.67 -3.66 -15.96
C ASP A 157 11.58 -4.77 -14.90
N LYS A 158 12.72 -5.31 -14.47
CA LYS A 158 12.83 -6.20 -13.31
C LYS A 158 14.12 -5.94 -12.54
N PHE A 159 14.48 -4.68 -12.41
CA PHE A 159 15.68 -4.28 -11.71
C PHE A 159 15.40 -4.06 -10.22
N PHE A 160 15.53 -5.13 -9.44
CA PHE A 160 15.22 -5.13 -8.00
C PHE A 160 16.48 -5.25 -7.11
N GLY A 161 17.66 -5.24 -7.70
CA GLY A 161 18.92 -5.42 -6.98
C GLY A 161 18.96 -6.77 -6.23
N ASN A 162 19.20 -6.70 -4.93
CA ASN A 162 19.22 -7.87 -4.04
C ASN A 162 17.92 -8.08 -3.24
N VAL A 163 16.89 -7.28 -3.51
CA VAL A 163 15.58 -7.46 -2.87
C VAL A 163 14.87 -8.66 -3.49
N PRO A 164 14.48 -9.67 -2.70
CA PRO A 164 13.66 -10.77 -3.21
C PRO A 164 12.29 -10.27 -3.63
N VAL A 165 11.89 -10.61 -4.86
CA VAL A 165 10.60 -10.21 -5.42
C VAL A 165 9.85 -11.42 -5.94
N LYS A 166 8.63 -11.62 -5.42
CA LYS A 166 7.67 -12.59 -5.92
C LYS A 166 6.67 -11.87 -6.82
N THR A 167 6.54 -12.28 -8.09
CA THR A 167 5.54 -11.75 -9.00
C THR A 167 4.47 -12.79 -9.29
N ILE A 168 3.19 -12.35 -9.41
CA ILE A 168 2.03 -13.22 -9.64
C ILE A 168 1.20 -12.67 -10.79
N CYS A 169 1.01 -13.47 -11.84
CA CYS A 169 0.26 -13.10 -13.04
C CYS A 169 -0.63 -14.28 -13.51
N HIS A 170 -1.95 -14.06 -13.57
CA HIS A 170 -2.97 -15.07 -13.89
C HIS A 170 -3.75 -14.72 -15.17
N TRP A 171 -3.19 -14.96 -16.37
CA TRP A 171 -3.85 -14.67 -17.66
C TRP A 171 -4.50 -13.29 -17.69
N ASP A 172 -3.81 -12.30 -17.21
CA ASP A 172 -4.31 -10.96 -16.98
C ASP A 172 -3.51 -9.96 -17.78
N TYR A 173 -4.22 -9.20 -18.63
CA TYR A 173 -3.62 -8.17 -19.49
C TYR A 173 -2.77 -7.15 -18.70
N VAL A 174 -3.13 -6.87 -17.47
CA VAL A 174 -2.37 -5.89 -16.66
C VAL A 174 -0.93 -6.32 -16.43
N CYS A 175 -0.69 -7.60 -16.22
CA CYS A 175 0.67 -8.13 -16.02
C CYS A 175 1.24 -8.88 -17.23
N ASP A 176 0.43 -9.10 -18.28
CA ASP A 176 0.85 -9.77 -19.52
C ASP A 176 0.00 -9.28 -20.72
N GLU A 177 0.53 -8.36 -21.49
CA GLU A 177 -0.17 -7.80 -22.66
C GLU A 177 -0.57 -8.86 -23.70
N SER A 178 0.10 -10.01 -23.74
CA SER A 178 -0.23 -11.10 -24.66
C SER A 178 -1.54 -11.82 -24.31
N ALA A 179 -2.01 -11.70 -23.08
CA ALA A 179 -3.33 -12.21 -22.68
C ALA A 179 -4.48 -11.49 -23.41
N GLY A 180 -4.22 -10.30 -23.95
CA GLY A 180 -5.18 -9.49 -24.69
C GLY A 180 -6.11 -8.69 -23.77
N ILE A 181 -6.42 -7.47 -24.19
CA ILE A 181 -7.18 -6.50 -23.38
C ILE A 181 -8.59 -7.00 -23.00
N TRP A 182 -9.15 -7.93 -23.73
CA TRP A 182 -10.46 -8.54 -23.41
C TRP A 182 -10.45 -9.41 -22.16
N THR A 183 -9.29 -9.82 -21.65
CA THR A 183 -9.18 -10.52 -20.37
C THR A 183 -9.41 -9.59 -19.18
N TYR A 184 -9.17 -8.31 -19.37
CA TYR A 184 -9.56 -7.27 -18.42
C TYR A 184 -11.05 -6.89 -18.65
N PRO A 185 -11.89 -6.72 -17.64
CA PRO A 185 -11.61 -6.76 -16.22
C PRO A 185 -11.79 -8.15 -15.55
N ALA A 186 -12.33 -9.14 -16.26
CA ALA A 186 -12.74 -10.41 -15.64
C ALA A 186 -11.57 -11.12 -14.94
N ASN A 187 -10.46 -11.33 -15.65
CA ASN A 187 -9.31 -12.00 -15.05
C ASN A 187 -8.63 -11.14 -13.97
N HIS A 188 -8.53 -9.82 -14.24
CA HIS A 188 -7.93 -8.89 -13.30
C HIS A 188 -8.66 -8.87 -11.95
N VAL A 189 -9.98 -8.94 -11.96
CA VAL A 189 -10.78 -8.85 -10.73
C VAL A 189 -10.93 -10.21 -10.02
N ASN A 190 -11.00 -11.32 -10.76
CA ASN A 190 -11.46 -12.59 -10.20
C ASN A 190 -10.36 -13.64 -9.99
N ASN A 191 -9.16 -13.47 -10.56
CA ASN A 191 -8.16 -14.54 -10.55
C ASN A 191 -7.20 -14.51 -9.34
N TYR A 192 -7.27 -13.48 -8.46
CA TYR A 192 -6.31 -13.24 -7.38
C TYR A 192 -6.83 -13.39 -5.95
N PRO A 193 -8.04 -13.91 -5.65
CA PRO A 193 -8.57 -13.86 -4.29
C PRO A 193 -7.68 -14.57 -3.27
N GLU A 194 -7.01 -15.66 -3.65
CA GLU A 194 -6.09 -16.40 -2.77
C GLU A 194 -4.75 -15.68 -2.59
N ASP A 195 -4.32 -14.89 -3.58
CA ASP A 195 -3.06 -14.14 -3.54
C ASP A 195 -3.14 -12.90 -2.64
N PHE A 196 -4.36 -12.47 -2.28
CA PHE A 196 -4.55 -11.38 -1.32
C PHE A 196 -4.37 -11.80 0.13
N ASN A 197 -4.26 -13.11 0.41
CA ASN A 197 -3.98 -13.61 1.74
C ASN A 197 -2.49 -13.50 2.09
N MET A 198 -2.13 -12.53 2.91
CA MET A 198 -0.74 -12.28 3.28
C MET A 198 -0.13 -13.39 4.14
N ASP A 199 -0.93 -14.29 4.71
CA ASP A 199 -0.45 -15.47 5.43
C ASP A 199 0.06 -16.57 4.49
N HIS A 200 -0.33 -16.55 3.21
CA HIS A 200 0.19 -17.46 2.18
C HIS A 200 1.57 -17.04 1.63
N HIS A 201 2.05 -15.84 1.96
CA HIS A 201 3.29 -15.26 1.47
C HIS A 201 4.30 -15.04 2.59
N ASN A 202 4.60 -16.10 3.36
CA ASN A 202 5.56 -16.03 4.47
C ASN A 202 6.99 -16.38 4.06
N ASP A 203 7.18 -16.89 2.85
CA ASP A 203 8.48 -17.16 2.26
C ASP A 203 9.10 -15.89 1.65
N VAL A 204 10.41 -15.79 1.74
CA VAL A 204 11.19 -14.73 1.11
C VAL A 204 11.80 -15.32 -0.17
N ALA A 205 10.98 -15.42 -1.23
CA ALA A 205 11.36 -16.02 -2.50
C ALA A 205 11.61 -14.98 -3.59
N ASN A 206 12.54 -15.30 -4.50
CA ASN A 206 12.74 -14.57 -5.75
C ASN A 206 12.23 -15.44 -6.90
N GLU A 207 10.93 -15.33 -7.18
CA GLU A 207 10.22 -16.22 -8.09
C GLU A 207 9.01 -15.54 -8.73
N GLN A 208 8.47 -16.15 -9.76
CA GLN A 208 7.26 -15.66 -10.41
C GLN A 208 6.27 -16.79 -10.66
N TRP A 209 5.02 -16.57 -10.27
CA TRP A 209 3.89 -17.37 -10.72
C TRP A 209 3.36 -16.81 -12.03
N TYR A 210 3.33 -17.64 -13.04
CA TYR A 210 2.81 -17.23 -14.34
C TYR A 210 1.92 -18.33 -14.91
N ASN A 211 0.62 -18.02 -15.01
CA ASN A 211 -0.40 -18.83 -15.68
C ASN A 211 -0.39 -20.32 -15.33
N GLY A 212 -0.24 -20.64 -14.05
CA GLY A 212 -0.34 -22.02 -13.55
C GLY A 212 0.99 -22.68 -13.22
N ALA A 213 2.12 -21.98 -13.31
CA ALA A 213 3.43 -22.51 -12.97
C ALA A 213 4.35 -21.48 -12.28
N TRP A 214 5.26 -21.98 -11.43
CA TRP A 214 6.34 -21.20 -10.84
C TRP A 214 7.56 -21.20 -11.75
N TYR A 215 8.21 -20.06 -11.84
CA TYR A 215 9.45 -19.84 -12.58
C TYR A 215 10.47 -19.11 -11.70
N PRO A 216 11.77 -19.31 -11.88
CA PRO A 216 12.79 -18.44 -11.30
C PRO A 216 12.57 -16.98 -11.77
N ALA A 217 12.79 -16.00 -10.88
CA ALA A 217 12.72 -14.58 -11.23
C ALA A 217 13.95 -14.07 -11.93
#